data_379edc9ff9e41c8609fe581e9e41ff09
#
_entry.id   379edc9ff9e41c8609fe581e9e41ff09
#
_cell.length_a   1.000
_cell.length_b   1.000
_cell.length_c   1.000
_cell.angle_alpha   90.00
_cell.angle_beta   90.00
_cell.angle_gamma   90.00
#
_symmetry.space_group_name_H-M   'P 1'
#
loop_
_entity.id
_entity.type
_entity.pdbx_description
1 polymer ?
#
loop_
_entity_poly.entity_id
_entity_poly.type
_entity_poly.pdbx_seq_one_letter_code
_entity_poly.pdbx_strand_id
1 'polypeptide(L)'
;RIMVLDSNNLFTGPAVLVIEALRLLKKENASIESVMMALEPISNRIRTYLVPQDLFHLKNRAGNRGDKSDKSLNWFTYQVGKAMNIKPIIEGYQGKTGAVDKAIGFSSGLEKIFGNAKRAMENGLSINAVTMSYAGELSEIQKESQYQKFVAYAQSRGVPTYLSMMSTTAAINVGPGTFSISY
;
A
#
# COMPACT_ATOMS: atom_id res chain seq x y z
N ARG A 1 29.88 -2.88 7.91
CA ARG A 1 28.82 -3.50 8.73
C ARG A 1 27.49 -3.41 7.99
N ILE A 2 26.72 -4.50 7.96
CA ILE A 2 25.37 -4.55 7.36
C ILE A 2 24.39 -4.64 8.51
N MET A 3 23.31 -3.85 8.45
CA MET A 3 22.16 -3.92 9.37
C MET A 3 20.90 -4.16 8.56
N VAL A 4 19.97 -4.95 9.10
CA VAL A 4 18.70 -5.31 8.46
C VAL A 4 17.55 -4.87 9.35
N LEU A 5 16.60 -4.15 8.78
CA LEU A 5 15.35 -3.78 9.42
C LEU A 5 14.19 -4.49 8.73
N ASP A 6 13.37 -5.21 9.50
CA ASP A 6 12.11 -5.70 8.98
C ASP A 6 11.11 -4.53 8.90
N SER A 7 10.62 -4.27 7.70
CA SER A 7 9.62 -3.22 7.49
C SER A 7 8.24 -3.58 8.04
N ASN A 8 8.00 -4.85 8.39
CA ASN A 8 6.69 -5.38 8.78
C ASN A 8 5.58 -5.03 7.78
N ASN A 9 5.96 -4.76 6.51
CA ASN A 9 5.06 -4.26 5.50
C ASN A 9 5.40 -4.79 4.09
N LEU A 10 4.62 -4.40 3.10
CA LEU A 10 4.70 -4.89 1.73
C LEU A 10 4.55 -3.75 0.70
N PHE A 11 4.82 -4.03 -0.57
CA PHE A 11 4.74 -3.10 -1.71
C PHE A 11 5.54 -1.82 -1.46
N THR A 12 4.86 -0.68 -1.30
CA THR A 12 5.50 0.62 -1.07
C THR A 12 5.67 0.98 0.41
N GLY A 13 5.23 0.13 1.35
CA GLY A 13 5.46 0.33 2.79
C GLY A 13 6.93 0.47 3.15
N PRO A 14 7.85 -0.41 2.69
CA PRO A 14 9.28 -0.22 2.89
C PRO A 14 9.83 1.11 2.38
N ALA A 15 9.27 1.67 1.29
CA ALA A 15 9.71 2.94 0.73
C ALA A 15 9.47 4.12 1.68
N VAL A 16 8.40 4.07 2.50
CA VAL A 16 8.15 5.08 3.54
C VAL A 16 9.31 5.12 4.54
N LEU A 17 9.81 3.94 4.97
CA LEU A 17 10.98 3.84 5.86
C LEU A 17 12.26 4.35 5.20
N VAL A 18 12.45 4.06 3.91
CA VAL A 18 13.62 4.54 3.16
C VAL A 18 13.63 6.07 3.10
N ILE A 19 12.49 6.70 2.86
CA ILE A 19 12.36 8.17 2.85
C ILE A 19 12.78 8.74 4.21
N GLU A 20 12.31 8.15 5.30
CA GLU A 20 12.66 8.59 6.65
C GLU A 20 14.13 8.33 6.98
N ALA A 21 14.67 7.16 6.59
CA ALA A 21 16.09 6.85 6.74
C ALA A 21 16.98 7.91 6.07
N LEU A 22 16.66 8.27 4.83
CA LEU A 22 17.38 9.30 4.08
C LEU A 22 17.27 10.68 4.73
N ARG A 23 16.12 11.00 5.32
CA ARG A 23 15.92 12.24 6.08
C ARG A 23 16.77 12.27 7.35
N LEU A 24 16.81 11.17 8.08
CA LEU A 24 17.57 11.04 9.32
C LEU A 24 19.09 11.09 9.07
N LEU A 25 19.56 10.42 8.00
CA LEU A 25 20.97 10.41 7.62
C LEU A 25 21.53 11.79 7.23
N LYS A 26 20.68 12.76 6.90
CA LYS A 26 21.09 14.14 6.64
C LYS A 26 21.38 14.95 7.90
N LYS A 27 21.06 14.43 9.08
CA LYS A 27 21.35 15.13 10.36
C LYS A 27 22.83 15.00 10.72
N GLU A 28 23.38 16.05 11.31
CA GLU A 28 24.72 15.99 11.86
C GLU A 28 24.84 14.86 12.91
N ASN A 29 25.94 14.13 12.87
CA ASN A 29 26.21 12.97 13.73
C ASN A 29 25.24 11.80 13.62
N ALA A 30 24.48 11.67 12.51
CA ALA A 30 23.67 10.50 12.27
C ALA A 30 24.55 9.25 12.10
N SER A 31 24.29 8.21 12.87
CA SER A 31 24.87 6.88 12.67
C SER A 31 23.84 5.91 12.12
N ILE A 32 24.29 4.83 11.46
CA ILE A 32 23.38 3.79 11.00
C ILE A 32 22.58 3.20 12.16
N GLU A 33 23.23 3.02 13.30
CA GLU A 33 22.58 2.51 14.53
C GLU A 33 21.46 3.44 15.02
N SER A 34 21.72 4.73 15.08
CA SER A 34 20.72 5.71 15.52
C SER A 34 19.53 5.79 14.56
N VAL A 35 19.78 5.66 13.26
CA VAL A 35 18.72 5.62 12.24
C VAL A 35 17.87 4.35 12.38
N MET A 36 18.50 3.19 12.56
CA MET A 36 17.79 1.92 12.77
C MET A 36 16.89 1.96 14.01
N MET A 37 17.42 2.43 15.13
CA MET A 37 16.63 2.59 16.38
C MET A 37 15.42 3.52 16.19
N ALA A 38 15.56 4.57 15.40
CA ALA A 38 14.47 5.50 15.13
C ALA A 38 13.40 4.90 14.20
N LEU A 39 13.79 4.04 13.26
CA LEU A 39 12.88 3.43 12.27
C LEU A 39 12.10 2.24 12.82
N GLU A 40 12.65 1.49 13.77
CA GLU A 40 12.03 0.28 14.31
C GLU A 40 10.59 0.51 14.85
N PRO A 41 10.33 1.50 15.72
CA PRO A 41 8.96 1.77 16.16
C PRO A 41 8.04 2.30 15.06
N ILE A 42 8.61 2.93 14.03
CA ILE A 42 7.86 3.47 12.89
C ILE A 42 7.38 2.34 11.98
N SER A 43 8.21 1.30 11.75
CA SER A 43 7.87 0.16 10.90
C SER A 43 6.55 -0.50 11.30
N ASN A 44 6.22 -0.51 12.59
CA ASN A 44 4.99 -1.06 13.14
C ASN A 44 3.75 -0.14 12.98
N ARG A 45 3.92 1.05 12.45
CA ARG A 45 2.82 2.04 12.27
C ARG A 45 2.41 2.21 10.82
N ILE A 46 3.27 1.81 9.89
CA ILE A 46 3.00 1.95 8.46
C ILE A 46 1.87 1.01 8.05
N ARG A 47 0.92 1.55 7.30
CA ARG A 47 -0.17 0.81 6.69
C ARG A 47 -0.04 0.83 5.18
N THR A 48 -0.28 -0.30 4.55
CA THR A 48 -0.38 -0.42 3.10
C THR A 48 -1.77 -0.90 2.72
N TYR A 49 -2.42 -0.22 1.81
CA TYR A 49 -3.68 -0.64 1.22
C TYR A 49 -3.52 -0.95 -0.26
N LEU A 50 -4.28 -1.95 -0.72
CA LEU A 50 -4.31 -2.36 -2.13
C LEU A 50 -5.73 -2.46 -2.62
N VAL A 51 -5.91 -2.07 -3.89
CA VAL A 51 -7.12 -2.33 -4.66
C VAL A 51 -6.73 -3.08 -5.93
N PRO A 52 -7.06 -4.36 -6.08
CA PRO A 52 -6.80 -5.12 -7.28
C PRO A 52 -7.81 -4.76 -8.37
N GLN A 53 -7.35 -4.72 -9.63
CA GLN A 53 -8.24 -4.58 -10.78
C GLN A 53 -8.93 -5.90 -11.11
N ASP A 54 -8.23 -7.02 -10.92
CA ASP A 54 -8.74 -8.37 -11.13
C ASP A 54 -8.46 -9.26 -9.91
N LEU A 55 -9.39 -10.18 -9.64
CA LEU A 55 -9.31 -11.13 -8.53
C LEU A 55 -8.61 -12.45 -8.90
N PHE A 56 -8.31 -12.66 -10.18
CA PHE A 56 -7.76 -13.93 -10.67
C PHE A 56 -6.45 -14.31 -9.99
N HIS A 57 -5.52 -13.36 -9.90
CA HIS A 57 -4.20 -13.59 -9.31
C HIS A 57 -4.29 -13.84 -7.79
N LEU A 58 -5.16 -13.12 -7.09
CA LEU A 58 -5.39 -13.35 -5.67
C LEU A 58 -5.98 -14.74 -5.39
N LYS A 59 -6.94 -15.18 -6.22
CA LYS A 59 -7.54 -16.52 -6.12
C LYS A 59 -6.49 -17.62 -6.31
N ASN A 60 -5.67 -17.51 -7.36
CA ASN A 60 -4.64 -18.51 -7.65
C ASN A 60 -3.60 -18.61 -6.53
N ARG A 61 -3.22 -17.48 -5.96
CA ARG A 61 -2.28 -17.46 -4.82
C ARG A 61 -2.86 -18.16 -3.60
N ALA A 62 -4.12 -17.91 -3.25
CA ALA A 62 -4.78 -18.55 -2.12
C ALA A 62 -4.90 -20.08 -2.31
N GLY A 63 -5.22 -20.53 -3.53
CA GLY A 63 -5.30 -21.95 -3.87
C GLY A 63 -3.95 -22.70 -3.77
N ASN A 64 -2.86 -22.04 -4.15
CA ASN A 64 -1.53 -22.67 -4.16
C ASN A 64 -0.85 -22.74 -2.78
N ARG A 65 -1.25 -21.94 -1.80
CA ARG A 65 -0.64 -21.96 -0.47
C ARG A 65 -1.20 -23.02 0.47
N GLY A 66 -2.33 -23.64 0.13
CA GLY A 66 -2.95 -24.68 0.98
C GLY A 66 -3.35 -24.18 2.38
N ASP A 67 -3.21 -22.89 2.63
CA ASP A 67 -3.44 -22.29 3.93
C ASP A 67 -4.94 -22.01 4.12
N LYS A 68 -5.60 -22.95 4.79
CA LYS A 68 -7.02 -22.84 5.18
C LYS A 68 -7.25 -21.69 6.17
N SER A 69 -6.20 -21.03 6.66
CA SER A 69 -6.28 -19.92 7.62
C SER A 69 -6.51 -18.58 6.97
N ASP A 70 -6.32 -18.44 5.66
CA ASP A 70 -6.56 -17.20 4.94
C ASP A 70 -8.07 -16.96 4.72
N LYS A 71 -8.77 -16.72 5.85
CA LYS A 71 -10.21 -16.38 5.88
C LYS A 71 -10.55 -15.13 5.08
N SER A 72 -9.56 -14.36 4.65
CA SER A 72 -9.74 -13.09 3.93
C SER A 72 -10.36 -13.28 2.54
N LEU A 73 -10.22 -14.48 1.95
CA LEU A 73 -10.78 -14.81 0.64
C LEU A 73 -12.02 -15.72 0.73
N ASN A 74 -12.30 -16.35 1.89
CA ASN A 74 -13.42 -17.29 2.03
C ASN A 74 -14.81 -16.65 1.98
N TRP A 75 -14.94 -15.36 2.25
CA TRP A 75 -16.22 -14.66 2.10
C TRP A 75 -16.43 -14.08 0.68
N PHE A 76 -15.39 -14.19 -0.15
CA PHE A 76 -15.39 -13.72 -1.51
C PHE A 76 -15.50 -14.93 -2.44
N THR A 77 -16.70 -15.38 -2.70
CA THR A 77 -16.88 -16.31 -3.81
C THR A 77 -16.50 -15.57 -5.08
N TYR A 78 -15.39 -15.97 -5.70
CA TYR A 78 -14.80 -15.37 -6.91
C TYR A 78 -15.84 -15.07 -8.00
N GLN A 79 -16.81 -15.96 -8.19
CA GLN A 79 -17.85 -15.81 -9.20
C GLN A 79 -18.81 -14.64 -8.87
N VAL A 80 -19.22 -14.48 -7.61
CA VAL A 80 -20.10 -13.40 -7.18
C VAL A 80 -19.33 -12.07 -7.23
N GLY A 81 -18.09 -12.05 -6.79
CA GLY A 81 -17.23 -10.86 -6.83
C GLY A 81 -17.00 -10.36 -8.26
N LYS A 82 -16.75 -11.27 -9.20
CA LYS A 82 -16.54 -10.93 -10.61
C LYS A 82 -17.83 -10.41 -11.27
N ALA A 83 -18.96 -11.09 -11.07
CA ALA A 83 -20.25 -10.70 -11.64
C ALA A 83 -20.74 -9.34 -11.13
N MET A 84 -20.42 -8.98 -9.86
CA MET A 84 -20.82 -7.72 -9.25
C MET A 84 -19.73 -6.64 -9.30
N ASN A 85 -18.61 -6.85 -10.02
CA ASN A 85 -17.46 -5.93 -10.07
C ASN A 85 -16.96 -5.52 -8.67
N ILE A 86 -17.05 -6.44 -7.70
CA ILE A 86 -16.60 -6.17 -6.32
C ILE A 86 -15.07 -6.26 -6.26
N LYS A 87 -14.45 -5.24 -5.68
CA LYS A 87 -13.00 -5.15 -5.43
C LYS A 87 -12.76 -5.22 -3.92
N PRO A 88 -11.97 -6.18 -3.42
CA PRO A 88 -11.55 -6.18 -2.03
C PRO A 88 -10.56 -5.04 -1.79
N ILE A 89 -10.62 -4.45 -0.61
CA ILE A 89 -9.58 -3.58 -0.10
C ILE A 89 -8.74 -4.43 0.84
N ILE A 90 -7.48 -4.61 0.47
CA ILE A 90 -6.54 -5.43 1.22
C ILE A 90 -5.64 -4.50 2.00
N GLU A 91 -5.46 -4.79 3.29
CA GLU A 91 -4.53 -4.11 4.17
C GLU A 91 -3.31 -4.99 4.45
N GLY A 92 -2.12 -4.39 4.41
CA GLY A 92 -0.88 -4.91 4.96
C GLY A 92 -0.48 -4.09 6.18
N TYR A 93 -0.42 -4.72 7.34
CA TYR A 93 -0.12 -4.06 8.59
C TYR A 93 0.54 -5.04 9.59
N GLN A 94 1.67 -4.64 10.18
CA GLN A 94 2.41 -5.45 11.15
C GLN A 94 2.67 -6.90 10.71
N GLY A 95 3.16 -7.07 9.47
CA GLY A 95 3.47 -8.37 8.88
C GLY A 95 2.25 -9.21 8.48
N LYS A 96 1.03 -8.72 8.73
CA LYS A 96 -0.22 -9.41 8.37
C LYS A 96 -0.83 -8.79 7.13
N THR A 97 -1.52 -9.62 6.34
CA THR A 97 -2.23 -9.18 5.13
C THR A 97 -3.63 -9.77 5.14
N GLY A 98 -4.64 -8.94 4.88
CA GLY A 98 -6.02 -9.40 4.83
C GLY A 98 -6.96 -8.40 4.17
N ALA A 99 -8.12 -8.88 3.71
CA ALA A 99 -9.19 -8.00 3.23
C ALA A 99 -9.88 -7.34 4.43
N VAL A 100 -9.93 -6.01 4.40
CA VAL A 100 -10.53 -5.21 5.50
C VAL A 100 -11.82 -4.51 5.07
N ASP A 101 -12.04 -4.35 3.76
CA ASP A 101 -13.23 -3.71 3.20
C ASP A 101 -13.44 -4.17 1.75
N LYS A 102 -14.49 -3.69 1.10
CA LYS A 102 -14.81 -3.94 -0.31
C LYS A 102 -15.40 -2.69 -0.96
N ALA A 103 -15.28 -2.60 -2.28
CA ALA A 103 -15.89 -1.55 -3.09
C ALA A 103 -16.52 -2.15 -4.36
N ILE A 104 -17.48 -1.45 -4.97
CA ILE A 104 -18.02 -1.79 -6.27
C ILE A 104 -17.28 -0.94 -7.30
N GLY A 105 -16.46 -1.61 -8.12
CA GLY A 105 -15.59 -0.94 -9.09
C GLY A 105 -14.26 -0.43 -8.51
N PHE A 106 -13.29 -0.28 -9.41
CA PHE A 106 -11.93 0.12 -9.06
C PHE A 106 -11.86 1.56 -8.54
N SER A 107 -12.54 2.49 -9.19
CA SER A 107 -12.56 3.91 -8.79
C SER A 107 -13.12 4.11 -7.38
N SER A 108 -14.19 3.38 -6.99
CA SER A 108 -14.71 3.40 -5.62
C SER A 108 -13.73 2.77 -4.62
N GLY A 109 -12.95 1.76 -5.06
CA GLY A 109 -11.87 1.20 -4.25
C GLY A 109 -10.78 2.23 -3.99
N LEU A 110 -10.35 2.96 -5.01
CA LEU A 110 -9.39 4.06 -4.89
C LEU A 110 -9.92 5.15 -3.95
N GLU A 111 -11.19 5.55 -4.09
CA GLU A 111 -11.80 6.55 -3.21
C GLU A 111 -11.70 6.16 -1.73
N LYS A 112 -11.97 4.89 -1.41
CA LYS A 112 -11.89 4.38 -0.04
C LYS A 112 -10.47 4.42 0.52
N ILE A 113 -9.48 3.89 -0.21
CA ILE A 113 -8.09 3.89 0.28
C ILE A 113 -7.50 5.30 0.37
N PHE A 114 -7.84 6.20 -0.56
CA PHE A 114 -7.47 7.60 -0.47
C PHE A 114 -8.19 8.31 0.69
N GLY A 115 -9.44 7.94 0.98
CA GLY A 115 -10.16 8.39 2.17
C GLY A 115 -9.46 7.97 3.47
N ASN A 116 -8.95 6.75 3.54
CA ASN A 116 -8.14 6.28 4.68
C ASN A 116 -6.86 7.10 4.84
N ALA A 117 -6.14 7.34 3.73
CA ALA A 117 -4.92 8.13 3.73
C ALA A 117 -5.18 9.61 4.14
N LYS A 118 -6.26 10.22 3.67
CA LYS A 118 -6.67 11.58 4.08
C LYS A 118 -6.91 11.66 5.58
N ARG A 119 -7.67 10.71 6.15
CA ARG A 119 -7.89 10.65 7.61
C ARG A 119 -6.59 10.46 8.38
N ALA A 120 -5.66 9.66 7.87
CA ALA A 120 -4.35 9.51 8.48
C ALA A 120 -3.54 10.82 8.46
N MET A 121 -3.60 11.58 7.36
CA MET A 121 -2.98 12.90 7.27
C MET A 121 -3.57 13.90 8.27
N GLU A 122 -4.89 13.85 8.48
CA GLU A 122 -5.59 14.71 9.45
C GLU A 122 -5.22 14.37 10.90
N ASN A 123 -5.00 13.10 11.19
CA ASN A 123 -4.63 12.60 12.52
C ASN A 123 -3.11 12.65 12.79
N GLY A 124 -2.31 13.03 11.81
CA GLY A 124 -0.85 13.05 11.87
C GLY A 124 -0.21 11.74 11.38
N LEU A 125 0.53 11.84 10.29
CA LEU A 125 1.33 10.74 9.75
C LEU A 125 2.56 10.48 10.64
N SER A 126 2.95 9.21 10.77
CA SER A 126 4.22 8.84 11.42
C SER A 126 5.44 9.39 10.66
N ILE A 127 5.32 9.45 9.34
CA ILE A 127 6.31 10.02 8.41
C ILE A 127 5.55 10.92 7.44
N ASN A 128 6.01 12.13 7.25
CA ASN A 128 5.36 13.09 6.33
C ASN A 128 5.63 12.69 4.87
N ALA A 129 5.09 11.56 4.44
CA ALA A 129 5.19 11.06 3.08
C ALA A 129 4.09 10.02 2.80
N VAL A 130 3.64 9.95 1.56
CA VAL A 130 2.79 8.87 1.04
C VAL A 130 3.45 8.27 -0.18
N THR A 131 3.57 6.95 -0.19
CA THR A 131 4.12 6.19 -1.31
C THR A 131 3.04 5.36 -1.99
N MET A 132 3.08 5.31 -3.31
CA MET A 132 2.09 4.64 -4.15
C MET A 132 2.77 3.82 -5.23
N SER A 133 2.17 2.71 -5.63
CA SER A 133 2.59 1.98 -6.82
C SER A 133 1.40 1.44 -7.61
N TYR A 134 1.61 1.30 -8.91
CA TYR A 134 0.62 0.79 -9.84
C TYR A 134 1.21 -0.32 -10.71
N ALA A 135 0.46 -1.41 -10.88
CA ALA A 135 0.85 -2.55 -11.72
C ALA A 135 0.39 -2.35 -13.17
N GLY A 136 0.86 -1.30 -13.81
CA GLY A 136 0.53 -0.89 -15.18
C GLY A 136 1.26 0.39 -15.56
N GLU A 137 0.87 0.97 -16.67
CA GLU A 137 1.41 2.24 -17.13
C GLU A 137 0.98 3.39 -16.20
N LEU A 138 1.93 4.15 -15.67
CA LEU A 138 1.62 5.20 -14.70
C LEU A 138 0.65 6.26 -15.25
N SER A 139 0.68 6.50 -16.56
CA SER A 139 -0.24 7.42 -17.22
C SER A 139 -1.72 7.00 -17.09
N GLU A 140 -2.02 5.72 -16.88
CA GLU A 140 -3.39 5.23 -16.68
C GLU A 140 -3.93 5.68 -15.33
N ILE A 141 -3.19 5.38 -14.25
CA ILE A 141 -3.61 5.76 -12.89
C ILE A 141 -3.59 7.29 -12.69
N GLN A 142 -2.67 8.00 -13.34
CA GLN A 142 -2.61 9.45 -13.28
C GLN A 142 -3.83 10.15 -13.91
N LYS A 143 -4.55 9.49 -14.83
CA LYS A 143 -5.80 9.97 -15.41
C LYS A 143 -7.02 9.72 -14.51
N GLU A 144 -6.91 8.83 -13.52
CA GLU A 144 -7.99 8.54 -12.59
C GLU A 144 -8.34 9.77 -11.74
N SER A 145 -9.62 10.17 -11.79
CA SER A 145 -10.11 11.35 -11.06
C SER A 145 -9.83 11.27 -9.55
N GLN A 146 -9.95 10.08 -8.95
CA GLN A 146 -9.70 9.89 -7.52
C GLN A 146 -8.23 10.09 -7.18
N TYR A 147 -7.30 9.64 -8.04
CA TYR A 147 -5.87 9.86 -7.90
C TYR A 147 -5.54 11.36 -7.93
N GLN A 148 -6.04 12.07 -8.95
CA GLN A 148 -5.79 13.51 -9.10
C GLN A 148 -6.31 14.32 -7.89
N LYS A 149 -7.53 14.02 -7.43
CA LYS A 149 -8.11 14.64 -6.22
C LYS A 149 -7.29 14.36 -4.96
N PHE A 150 -6.74 13.14 -4.86
CA PHE A 150 -5.92 12.77 -3.71
C PHE A 150 -4.59 13.50 -3.71
N VAL A 151 -3.88 13.53 -4.85
CA VAL A 151 -2.59 14.22 -4.98
C VAL A 151 -2.75 15.72 -4.70
N ALA A 152 -3.78 16.36 -5.25
CA ALA A 152 -4.07 17.77 -4.98
C ALA A 152 -4.35 18.02 -3.49
N TYR A 153 -5.09 17.14 -2.83
CA TYR A 153 -5.32 17.22 -1.38
C TYR A 153 -4.01 17.07 -0.59
N ALA A 154 -3.20 16.04 -0.88
CA ALA A 154 -1.92 15.84 -0.20
C ALA A 154 -1.00 17.05 -0.37
N GLN A 155 -0.93 17.61 -1.58
CA GLN A 155 -0.17 18.83 -1.86
C GLN A 155 -0.66 20.01 -1.03
N SER A 156 -1.98 20.22 -0.91
CA SER A 156 -2.56 21.28 -0.08
C SER A 156 -2.23 21.15 1.41
N ARG A 157 -1.92 19.92 1.85
CA ARG A 157 -1.51 19.61 3.23
C ARG A 157 0.02 19.60 3.42
N GLY A 158 0.80 19.87 2.38
CA GLY A 158 2.26 19.83 2.42
C GLY A 158 2.82 18.39 2.60
N VAL A 159 2.06 17.37 2.17
CA VAL A 159 2.47 15.97 2.25
C VAL A 159 3.01 15.51 0.89
N PRO A 160 4.31 15.20 0.77
CA PRO A 160 4.88 14.65 -0.46
C PRO A 160 4.26 13.32 -0.83
N THR A 161 3.96 13.14 -2.12
CA THR A 161 3.47 11.89 -2.68
C THR A 161 4.45 11.34 -3.71
N TYR A 162 4.70 10.04 -3.66
CA TYR A 162 5.60 9.34 -4.56
C TYR A 162 4.85 8.22 -5.26
N LEU A 163 4.84 8.23 -6.59
CA LEU A 163 4.24 7.19 -7.41
C LEU A 163 5.33 6.45 -8.18
N SER A 164 5.30 5.13 -8.14
CA SER A 164 6.20 4.26 -8.91
C SER A 164 5.45 3.16 -9.64
N MET A 165 6.08 2.59 -10.66
CA MET A 165 5.62 1.32 -11.21
C MET A 165 5.80 0.22 -10.17
N MET A 166 4.81 -0.66 -10.05
CA MET A 166 4.89 -1.81 -9.14
C MET A 166 5.96 -2.78 -9.66
N SER A 167 6.78 -3.34 -8.76
CA SER A 167 7.79 -4.32 -9.17
C SER A 167 7.13 -5.57 -9.78
N THR A 168 7.81 -6.24 -10.69
CA THR A 168 7.33 -7.47 -11.34
C THR A 168 6.96 -8.52 -10.31
N THR A 169 7.77 -8.71 -9.27
CA THR A 169 7.47 -9.65 -8.18
C THR A 169 6.16 -9.33 -7.47
N ALA A 170 5.90 -8.05 -7.20
CA ALA A 170 4.65 -7.62 -6.59
C ALA A 170 3.47 -7.81 -7.55
N ALA A 171 3.60 -7.37 -8.81
CA ALA A 171 2.55 -7.45 -9.82
C ALA A 171 2.10 -8.88 -10.12
N ILE A 172 3.02 -9.84 -10.17
CA ILE A 172 2.69 -11.28 -10.34
C ILE A 172 1.78 -11.79 -9.22
N ASN A 173 1.97 -11.28 -8.00
CA ASN A 173 1.17 -11.73 -6.85
C ASN A 173 -0.24 -11.14 -6.80
N VAL A 174 -0.44 -9.92 -7.30
CA VAL A 174 -1.72 -9.20 -7.14
C VAL A 174 -2.42 -8.91 -8.46
N GLY A 175 -1.72 -9.08 -9.58
CA GLY A 175 -2.24 -8.90 -10.93
C GLY A 175 -2.07 -7.48 -11.48
N PRO A 176 -2.16 -7.37 -12.83
CA PRO A 176 -2.09 -6.09 -13.50
C PRO A 176 -3.25 -5.18 -13.09
N GLY A 177 -3.04 -3.87 -13.18
CA GLY A 177 -4.01 -2.86 -12.79
C GLY A 177 -4.18 -2.69 -11.27
N THR A 178 -3.44 -3.42 -10.44
CA THR A 178 -3.48 -3.26 -8.98
C THR A 178 -2.82 -1.96 -8.57
N PHE A 179 -3.48 -1.21 -7.72
CA PHE A 179 -2.94 -0.01 -7.09
C PHE A 179 -2.65 -0.25 -5.61
N SER A 180 -1.53 0.28 -5.13
CA SER A 180 -1.19 0.28 -3.70
C SER A 180 -0.83 1.68 -3.21
N ILE A 181 -1.10 1.93 -1.91
CA ILE A 181 -0.76 3.16 -1.19
C ILE A 181 -0.26 2.80 0.21
N SER A 182 0.80 3.46 0.67
CA SER A 182 1.37 3.26 2.01
C SER A 182 1.70 4.59 2.68
N TYR A 183 1.49 4.65 4.00
CA TYR A 183 1.73 5.83 4.85
C TYR A 183 1.90 5.46 6.31
#